data_0d9192cfc34718054d26a44fa425c0a2
#
_entry.id   0d9192cfc34718054d26a44fa425c0a2
#
_cell.length_a   1.000
_cell.length_b   1.000
_cell.length_c   1.000
_cell.angle_alpha   90.00
_cell.angle_beta   90.00
_cell.angle_gamma   90.00
#
_symmetry.space_group_name_H-M   'P 1'
#
loop_
_entity.id
_entity.type
_entity.pdbx_description
1 polymer ?
#
loop_
_entity_poly.entity_id
_entity_poly.type
_entity_poly.pdbx_seq_one_letter_code
_entity_poly.pdbx_strand_id
1 'polypeptide(L)'
;MLSTLLALCKEAENIKSRLKIPSIAWNQSITQKLDSIITQAERTLEQKAHTLHQALQAEKAFSVTHNLIDKSVTPNPVISLLLMGICLFIDAGVNSSFLYNAHMVSGPFAALLVSFLISLTNVVLAVGGGYYIGRFLNYGIRSTDVDTQEIKIVRGRAKWQFKVFIAVMAFFILTVGLVRSTESLDKIGHSLSHYHELIVTPEAVFLVLLNICIAVFSFHKGKTGFSHPYGDYSTYQQSVTAAHDDLHQFYQDYVEEIEDACADVEDDAQASVSAQAKEIKEYNKKVTECHQLSRELEEATRAAENEFLAAANRIVHTHSVLEGKDISVPEGLLNHFSFNDASGIELPEFYHASSRSENNPALAKAKAAALKRLSDVLKRHA
;
A
#
# COMPACT_ATOMS: atom_id res chain seq x y z
N MET A 1 -13.18 1.68 64.22
CA MET A 1 -13.03 0.51 63.32
C MET A 1 -14.34 0.21 62.59
N LEU A 2 -15.48 0.02 63.25
CA LEU A 2 -16.76 -0.32 62.60
C LEU A 2 -17.21 0.72 61.56
N SER A 3 -17.12 2.01 61.85
CA SER A 3 -17.44 3.10 60.89
C SER A 3 -16.53 3.11 59.67
N THR A 4 -15.27 2.74 59.86
CA THR A 4 -14.28 2.63 58.78
C THR A 4 -14.56 1.42 57.89
N LEU A 5 -14.94 0.29 58.48
CA LEU A 5 -15.34 -0.91 57.74
C LEU A 5 -16.58 -0.65 56.86
N LEU A 6 -17.60 0.00 57.40
CA LEU A 6 -18.80 0.37 56.67
C LEU A 6 -18.49 1.34 55.51
N ALA A 7 -17.58 2.29 55.72
CA ALA A 7 -17.16 3.21 54.66
C ALA A 7 -16.43 2.50 53.52
N LEU A 8 -15.54 1.54 53.86
CA LEU A 8 -14.81 0.73 52.87
C LEU A 8 -15.76 -0.20 52.08
N CYS A 9 -16.72 -0.86 52.75
CA CYS A 9 -17.72 -1.67 52.04
C CYS A 9 -18.54 -0.84 51.06
N LYS A 10 -18.96 0.36 51.44
CA LYS A 10 -19.69 1.30 50.56
C LYS A 10 -18.85 1.77 49.38
N GLU A 11 -17.56 2.00 49.60
CA GLU A 11 -16.62 2.37 48.53
C GLU A 11 -16.46 1.19 47.53
N ALA A 12 -16.30 -0.04 48.02
CA ALA A 12 -16.25 -1.24 47.20
C ALA A 12 -17.54 -1.41 46.37
N GLU A 13 -18.72 -1.22 46.95
CA GLU A 13 -19.99 -1.27 46.20
C GLU A 13 -20.09 -0.23 45.13
N ASN A 14 -19.59 1.00 45.37
CA ASN A 14 -19.52 2.06 44.34
C ASN A 14 -18.62 1.67 43.17
N ILE A 15 -17.47 1.04 43.43
CA ILE A 15 -16.61 0.53 42.36
C ILE A 15 -17.31 -0.60 41.61
N LYS A 16 -17.95 -1.55 42.31
CA LYS A 16 -18.74 -2.64 41.72
C LYS A 16 -19.84 -2.15 40.78
N SER A 17 -20.50 -1.05 41.10
CA SER A 17 -21.54 -0.47 40.26
C SER A 17 -21.02 0.07 38.92
N ARG A 18 -19.74 0.47 38.84
CA ARG A 18 -19.07 0.93 37.66
C ARG A 18 -18.59 -0.22 36.74
N LEU A 19 -18.38 -1.42 37.32
CA LEU A 19 -17.94 -2.61 36.59
C LEU A 19 -18.99 -3.20 35.64
N LYS A 20 -20.18 -2.62 35.52
CA LYS A 20 -21.23 -3.08 34.60
C LYS A 20 -20.85 -2.69 33.15
N ILE A 21 -20.48 -3.69 32.37
CA ILE A 21 -20.00 -3.56 30.98
C ILE A 21 -21.13 -3.20 30.03
N PRO A 22 -20.95 -2.19 29.13
CA PRO A 22 -21.80 -2.01 27.97
C PRO A 22 -21.40 -2.95 26.84
N SER A 23 -21.70 -4.23 26.91
CA SER A 23 -21.26 -5.23 25.91
C SER A 23 -22.08 -5.24 24.64
N ILE A 24 -23.16 -4.49 24.50
CA ILE A 24 -24.12 -4.55 23.38
C ILE A 24 -23.93 -3.38 22.39
N ALA A 25 -23.48 -2.23 22.85
CA ALA A 25 -23.34 -1.04 22.01
C ALA A 25 -22.23 -1.16 20.94
N TRP A 26 -21.19 -1.94 21.21
CA TRP A 26 -20.03 -2.12 20.34
C TRP A 26 -20.35 -2.80 19.01
N ASN A 27 -21.13 -3.89 19.04
CA ASN A 27 -21.46 -4.64 17.83
C ASN A 27 -22.31 -3.82 16.84
N GLN A 28 -23.20 -2.96 17.35
CA GLN A 28 -24.03 -2.12 16.49
C GLN A 28 -23.24 -0.98 15.84
N SER A 29 -22.36 -0.31 16.60
CA SER A 29 -21.55 0.79 16.10
C SER A 29 -20.59 0.34 14.99
N ILE A 30 -19.92 -0.82 15.18
CA ILE A 30 -19.04 -1.41 14.17
C ILE A 30 -19.79 -1.79 12.90
N THR A 31 -20.89 -2.51 13.04
CA THR A 31 -21.67 -2.94 11.87
C THR A 31 -22.13 -1.72 11.05
N GLN A 32 -22.54 -0.65 11.70
CA GLN A 32 -22.92 0.58 11.04
C GLN A 32 -21.73 1.27 10.34
N LYS A 33 -20.55 1.35 11.00
CA LYS A 33 -19.32 1.91 10.39
C LYS A 33 -18.91 1.12 9.16
N LEU A 34 -18.85 -0.21 9.26
CA LEU A 34 -18.52 -1.09 8.15
C LEU A 34 -19.54 -1.02 7.01
N ASP A 35 -20.84 -0.99 7.32
CA ASP A 35 -21.89 -0.86 6.29
C ASP A 35 -21.80 0.48 5.55
N SER A 36 -21.41 1.57 6.24
CA SER A 36 -21.21 2.87 5.60
C SER A 36 -20.01 2.85 4.63
N ILE A 37 -18.88 2.26 5.05
CA ILE A 37 -17.69 2.09 4.21
C ILE A 37 -18.02 1.23 2.98
N ILE A 38 -18.69 0.09 3.18
CA ILE A 38 -19.07 -0.81 2.08
C ILE A 38 -20.02 -0.11 1.09
N THR A 39 -21.00 0.64 1.58
CA THR A 39 -21.95 1.33 0.71
C THR A 39 -21.27 2.41 -0.13
N GLN A 40 -20.30 3.11 0.44
CA GLN A 40 -19.48 4.09 -0.27
C GLN A 40 -18.57 3.38 -1.30
N ALA A 41 -17.92 2.29 -0.89
CA ALA A 41 -17.07 1.48 -1.74
C ALA A 41 -17.83 0.91 -2.95
N GLU A 42 -19.03 0.35 -2.73
CA GLU A 42 -19.90 -0.18 -3.80
C GLU A 42 -20.15 0.88 -4.87
N ARG A 43 -20.56 2.09 -4.48
CA ARG A 43 -20.82 3.18 -5.42
C ARG A 43 -19.57 3.62 -6.21
N THR A 44 -18.44 3.76 -5.51
CA THR A 44 -17.20 4.21 -6.15
C THR A 44 -16.67 3.14 -7.10
N LEU A 45 -16.66 1.88 -6.68
CA LEU A 45 -16.22 0.75 -7.52
C LEU A 45 -17.13 0.56 -8.74
N GLU A 46 -18.45 0.72 -8.60
CA GLU A 46 -19.38 0.68 -9.75
C GLU A 46 -19.08 1.80 -10.76
N GLN A 47 -18.77 3.02 -10.30
CA GLN A 47 -18.38 4.12 -11.19
C GLN A 47 -17.06 3.82 -11.91
N LYS A 48 -16.05 3.31 -11.19
CA LYS A 48 -14.74 2.94 -11.77
C LYS A 48 -14.87 1.77 -12.74
N ALA A 49 -15.67 0.76 -12.40
CA ALA A 49 -15.97 -0.36 -13.28
C ALA A 49 -16.69 0.09 -14.56
N HIS A 50 -17.61 1.04 -14.45
CA HIS A 50 -18.25 1.64 -15.63
C HIS A 50 -17.24 2.36 -16.53
N THR A 51 -16.29 3.09 -15.95
CA THR A 51 -15.19 3.74 -16.69
C THR A 51 -14.32 2.72 -17.40
N LEU A 52 -13.95 1.62 -16.73
CA LEU A 52 -13.21 0.51 -17.33
C LEU A 52 -14.00 -0.12 -18.49
N HIS A 53 -15.30 -0.37 -18.29
CA HIS A 53 -16.14 -0.93 -19.34
C HIS A 53 -16.24 -0.02 -20.58
N GLN A 54 -16.35 1.31 -20.38
CA GLN A 54 -16.32 2.28 -21.48
C GLN A 54 -14.97 2.26 -22.22
N ALA A 55 -13.86 2.21 -21.49
CA ALA A 55 -12.53 2.13 -22.08
C ALA A 55 -12.36 0.84 -22.91
N LEU A 56 -12.81 -0.30 -22.37
CA LEU A 56 -12.80 -1.60 -23.06
C LEU A 56 -13.67 -1.60 -24.33
N GLN A 57 -14.86 -0.98 -24.25
CA GLN A 57 -15.73 -0.85 -25.43
C GLN A 57 -15.10 0.04 -26.49
N ALA A 58 -14.47 1.15 -26.13
CA ALA A 58 -13.77 2.04 -27.05
C ALA A 58 -12.58 1.34 -27.71
N GLU A 59 -11.75 0.62 -26.94
CA GLU A 59 -10.65 -0.19 -27.47
C GLU A 59 -11.17 -1.26 -28.45
N LYS A 60 -12.20 -2.00 -28.05
CA LYS A 60 -12.80 -3.05 -28.88
C LYS A 60 -13.41 -2.49 -30.16
N ALA A 61 -14.12 -1.37 -30.08
CA ALA A 61 -14.68 -0.72 -31.25
C ALA A 61 -13.58 -0.28 -32.23
N PHE A 62 -12.51 0.34 -31.70
CA PHE A 62 -11.35 0.72 -32.51
C PHE A 62 -10.66 -0.51 -33.14
N SER A 63 -10.43 -1.56 -32.34
CA SER A 63 -9.80 -2.80 -32.79
C SER A 63 -10.61 -3.48 -33.91
N VAL A 64 -11.94 -3.55 -33.78
CA VAL A 64 -12.82 -4.12 -34.80
C VAL A 64 -12.85 -3.26 -36.06
N THR A 65 -12.99 -1.94 -35.94
CA THR A 65 -13.03 -1.01 -37.08
C THR A 65 -11.76 -1.08 -37.92
N HIS A 66 -10.59 -1.27 -37.25
CA HIS A 66 -9.30 -1.32 -37.94
C HIS A 66 -8.79 -2.76 -38.18
N ASN A 67 -9.58 -3.77 -37.87
CA ASN A 67 -9.25 -5.21 -38.02
C ASN A 67 -7.89 -5.55 -37.38
N LEU A 68 -7.67 -5.10 -36.12
CA LEU A 68 -6.43 -5.32 -35.39
C LEU A 68 -6.52 -6.67 -34.64
N ILE A 69 -6.10 -7.74 -35.31
CA ILE A 69 -6.21 -9.11 -34.80
C ILE A 69 -5.07 -9.41 -33.80
N ASP A 70 -3.89 -8.78 -33.98
CA ASP A 70 -2.69 -9.05 -33.19
C ASP A 70 -2.67 -8.24 -31.87
N LYS A 71 -3.50 -8.64 -30.92
CA LYS A 71 -3.48 -8.07 -29.56
C LYS A 71 -2.26 -8.49 -28.72
N SER A 72 -1.48 -9.46 -29.19
CA SER A 72 -0.50 -10.17 -28.38
C SER A 72 0.88 -9.50 -28.27
N VAL A 73 1.17 -8.45 -29.04
CA VAL A 73 2.46 -7.79 -28.98
C VAL A 73 2.43 -6.67 -27.95
N THR A 74 2.55 -7.03 -26.69
CA THR A 74 2.88 -6.06 -25.65
C THR A 74 4.30 -5.56 -25.89
N PRO A 75 4.50 -4.29 -26.19
CA PRO A 75 5.84 -3.76 -26.37
C PRO A 75 6.61 -3.87 -25.06
N ASN A 76 7.83 -4.41 -25.13
CA ASN A 76 8.71 -4.43 -23.97
C ASN A 76 9.74 -3.30 -24.12
N PRO A 77 9.53 -2.14 -23.46
CA PRO A 77 10.41 -0.98 -23.60
C PRO A 77 11.80 -1.25 -23.04
N VAL A 78 11.94 -2.10 -22.01
CA VAL A 78 13.22 -2.41 -21.37
C VAL A 78 14.12 -3.18 -22.35
N ILE A 79 13.58 -4.25 -22.96
CA ILE A 79 14.33 -5.02 -23.96
C ILE A 79 14.70 -4.14 -25.17
N SER A 80 13.78 -3.27 -25.60
CA SER A 80 14.03 -2.37 -26.72
C SER A 80 15.13 -1.35 -26.42
N LEU A 81 15.14 -0.77 -25.22
CA LEU A 81 16.20 0.12 -24.74
C LEU A 81 17.55 -0.59 -24.65
N LEU A 82 17.58 -1.81 -24.12
CA LEU A 82 18.82 -2.60 -24.00
C LEU A 82 19.41 -2.91 -25.37
N LEU A 83 18.58 -3.36 -26.31
CA LEU A 83 19.03 -3.64 -27.69
C LEU A 83 19.54 -2.38 -28.40
N MET A 84 18.86 -1.23 -28.23
CA MET A 84 19.33 0.04 -28.79
C MET A 84 20.62 0.50 -28.12
N GLY A 85 20.78 0.30 -26.81
CA GLY A 85 22.03 0.57 -26.10
C GLY A 85 23.19 -0.24 -26.68
N ILE A 86 23.00 -1.54 -26.92
CA ILE A 86 24.01 -2.39 -27.58
C ILE A 86 24.37 -1.85 -28.97
N CYS A 87 23.36 -1.52 -29.79
CA CYS A 87 23.61 -0.94 -31.14
C CYS A 87 24.37 0.37 -31.03
N LEU A 88 24.03 1.24 -30.09
CA LEU A 88 24.72 2.52 -29.85
C LEU A 88 26.20 2.31 -29.48
N PHE A 89 26.50 1.36 -28.59
CA PHE A 89 27.89 1.09 -28.22
C PHE A 89 28.70 0.45 -29.32
N ILE A 90 28.10 -0.45 -30.12
CA ILE A 90 28.77 -1.02 -31.32
C ILE A 90 29.08 0.09 -32.33
N ASP A 91 28.09 0.94 -32.63
CA ASP A 91 28.26 2.04 -33.58
C ASP A 91 29.30 3.07 -33.09
N ALA A 92 29.23 3.47 -31.83
CA ALA A 92 30.18 4.39 -31.22
C ALA A 92 31.59 3.80 -31.20
N GLY A 93 31.75 2.51 -30.89
CA GLY A 93 33.05 1.83 -30.88
C GLY A 93 33.71 1.75 -32.25
N VAL A 94 32.96 1.31 -33.27
CA VAL A 94 33.43 1.29 -34.67
C VAL A 94 33.78 2.70 -35.14
N ASN A 95 32.90 3.65 -34.93
CA ASN A 95 33.09 5.02 -35.31
C ASN A 95 34.30 5.69 -34.63
N SER A 96 34.53 5.38 -33.33
CA SER A 96 35.65 5.94 -32.56
C SER A 96 37.01 5.44 -33.09
N SER A 97 37.09 4.16 -33.47
CA SER A 97 38.29 3.58 -34.07
C SER A 97 38.67 4.31 -35.35
N PHE A 98 37.69 4.63 -36.20
CA PHE A 98 37.94 5.38 -37.43
C PHE A 98 38.34 6.83 -37.15
N LEU A 99 37.69 7.56 -36.27
CA LEU A 99 38.04 8.94 -35.90
C LEU A 99 39.40 9.06 -35.27
N TYR A 100 39.82 8.08 -34.47
CA TYR A 100 41.13 8.03 -33.84
C TYR A 100 42.26 7.78 -34.91
N ASN A 101 42.06 6.74 -35.71
CA ASN A 101 43.02 6.38 -36.77
C ASN A 101 43.18 7.48 -37.83
N ALA A 102 42.13 8.24 -38.01
CA ALA A 102 42.09 9.36 -38.93
C ALA A 102 42.72 10.66 -38.39
N HIS A 103 43.19 10.67 -37.12
CA HIS A 103 43.77 11.83 -36.43
C HIS A 103 42.88 13.07 -36.34
N MET A 104 41.54 12.91 -36.52
CA MET A 104 40.59 14.03 -36.44
C MET A 104 40.44 14.59 -35.01
N VAL A 105 40.78 13.80 -34.03
CA VAL A 105 40.59 14.17 -32.61
C VAL A 105 41.84 13.82 -31.81
N SER A 106 42.24 14.72 -30.92
CA SER A 106 43.42 14.58 -30.09
C SER A 106 43.18 13.57 -28.93
N GLY A 107 43.22 12.27 -29.25
CA GLY A 107 43.22 11.21 -28.26
C GLY A 107 41.99 10.26 -28.33
N PRO A 108 42.14 9.02 -27.82
CA PRO A 108 41.13 7.98 -27.96
C PRO A 108 39.83 8.29 -27.21
N PHE A 109 39.91 8.99 -26.07
CA PHE A 109 38.72 9.36 -25.29
C PHE A 109 37.86 10.40 -26.01
N ALA A 110 38.49 11.41 -26.62
CA ALA A 110 37.77 12.42 -27.37
C ALA A 110 37.14 11.81 -28.64
N ALA A 111 37.82 10.87 -29.32
CA ALA A 111 37.25 10.11 -30.42
C ALA A 111 36.03 9.31 -30.02
N LEU A 112 36.09 8.63 -28.89
CA LEU A 112 34.95 7.87 -28.32
C LEU A 112 33.75 8.79 -28.03
N LEU A 113 33.98 9.94 -27.38
CA LEU A 113 32.93 10.89 -27.01
C LEU A 113 32.23 11.48 -28.22
N VAL A 114 32.98 11.93 -29.23
CA VAL A 114 32.41 12.46 -30.48
C VAL A 114 31.64 11.38 -31.25
N SER A 115 32.18 10.17 -31.33
CA SER A 115 31.50 9.05 -31.95
C SER A 115 30.21 8.68 -31.23
N PHE A 116 30.24 8.66 -29.91
CA PHE A 116 29.06 8.40 -29.11
C PHE A 116 27.94 9.42 -29.35
N LEU A 117 28.29 10.71 -29.43
CA LEU A 117 27.31 11.77 -29.71
C LEU A 117 26.69 11.62 -31.10
N ILE A 118 27.50 11.30 -32.12
CA ILE A 118 27.02 11.07 -33.49
C ILE A 118 26.08 9.84 -33.51
N SER A 119 26.52 8.74 -32.93
CA SER A 119 25.74 7.50 -32.89
C SER A 119 24.45 7.67 -32.08
N LEU A 120 24.52 8.40 -30.96
CA LEU A 120 23.33 8.73 -30.15
C LEU A 120 22.32 9.54 -30.95
N THR A 121 22.79 10.55 -31.71
CA THR A 121 21.94 11.37 -32.59
C THR A 121 21.26 10.51 -33.64
N ASN A 122 22.01 9.62 -34.32
CA ASN A 122 21.45 8.69 -35.29
C ASN A 122 20.35 7.79 -34.73
N VAL A 123 20.63 7.16 -33.57
CA VAL A 123 19.68 6.26 -32.89
C VAL A 123 18.46 7.03 -32.41
N VAL A 124 18.64 8.18 -31.75
CA VAL A 124 17.52 8.99 -31.23
C VAL A 124 16.61 9.51 -32.32
N LEU A 125 17.18 10.04 -33.42
CA LEU A 125 16.41 10.48 -34.59
C LEU A 125 15.64 9.32 -35.22
N ALA A 126 16.28 8.16 -35.39
CA ALA A 126 15.65 6.99 -36.01
C ALA A 126 14.52 6.41 -35.10
N VAL A 127 14.76 6.29 -33.81
CA VAL A 127 13.73 5.85 -32.81
C VAL A 127 12.57 6.82 -32.80
N GLY A 128 12.84 8.13 -32.70
CA GLY A 128 11.82 9.18 -32.74
C GLY A 128 10.98 9.12 -34.00
N GLY A 129 11.64 8.98 -35.17
CA GLY A 129 10.96 8.78 -36.45
C GLY A 129 10.07 7.55 -36.46
N GLY A 130 10.55 6.43 -35.93
CA GLY A 130 9.78 5.20 -35.77
C GLY A 130 8.56 5.39 -34.88
N TYR A 131 8.76 6.00 -33.71
CA TYR A 131 7.71 6.24 -32.72
C TYR A 131 6.65 7.24 -33.20
N TYR A 132 7.04 8.40 -33.70
CA TYR A 132 6.08 9.46 -34.06
C TYR A 132 5.50 9.32 -35.49
N ILE A 133 6.24 8.75 -36.43
CA ILE A 133 5.81 8.67 -37.83
C ILE A 133 5.48 7.23 -38.22
N GLY A 134 6.37 6.29 -37.84
CA GLY A 134 6.31 4.90 -38.29
C GLY A 134 5.01 4.20 -37.97
N ARG A 135 4.41 4.52 -36.83
CA ARG A 135 3.12 3.92 -36.36
C ARG A 135 1.96 4.23 -37.30
N PHE A 136 1.98 5.41 -37.92
CA PHE A 136 0.88 5.90 -38.75
C PHE A 136 1.05 5.55 -40.25
N LEU A 137 2.17 4.96 -40.66
CA LEU A 137 2.39 4.58 -42.08
C LEU A 137 1.39 3.53 -42.58
N ASN A 138 0.98 2.63 -41.68
CA ASN A 138 0.03 1.55 -41.98
C ASN A 138 -1.39 1.84 -41.49
N TYR A 139 -1.68 3.09 -41.12
CA TYR A 139 -2.98 3.48 -40.61
C TYR A 139 -4.09 3.19 -41.61
N GLY A 140 -5.09 2.40 -41.20
CA GLY A 140 -6.24 2.03 -42.03
C GLY A 140 -5.99 0.99 -43.13
N ILE A 141 -4.79 0.39 -43.26
CA ILE A 141 -4.54 -0.63 -44.32
C ILE A 141 -5.37 -1.90 -44.05
N ARG A 142 -5.66 -2.24 -42.79
CA ARG A 142 -6.42 -3.42 -42.40
C ARG A 142 -7.90 -3.13 -42.14
N SER A 143 -8.32 -1.89 -42.27
CA SER A 143 -9.72 -1.51 -42.05
C SER A 143 -10.63 -2.21 -43.05
N THR A 144 -11.68 -2.89 -42.54
CA THR A 144 -12.68 -3.58 -43.36
C THR A 144 -13.70 -2.61 -43.93
N ASP A 145 -13.86 -1.45 -43.31
CA ASP A 145 -14.81 -0.44 -43.74
C ASP A 145 -14.13 0.71 -44.45
N VAL A 146 -14.76 1.09 -45.52
CA VAL A 146 -14.63 2.29 -46.35
C VAL A 146 -13.54 3.23 -45.83
N ASP A 147 -12.52 3.47 -46.68
CA ASP A 147 -11.53 4.57 -46.57
C ASP A 147 -12.20 5.86 -46.08
N THR A 148 -12.40 5.99 -44.75
CA THR A 148 -12.92 7.22 -44.21
C THR A 148 -11.94 8.34 -44.58
N GLN A 149 -12.45 9.53 -44.86
CA GLN A 149 -11.63 10.68 -45.23
C GLN A 149 -10.54 10.94 -44.18
N GLU A 150 -10.81 10.67 -42.92
CA GLU A 150 -9.82 10.79 -41.82
C GLU A 150 -8.64 9.83 -41.96
N ILE A 151 -8.90 8.55 -42.29
CA ILE A 151 -7.83 7.56 -42.53
C ILE A 151 -6.92 8.00 -43.66
N LYS A 152 -7.49 8.53 -44.75
CA LYS A 152 -6.72 9.06 -45.91
C LYS A 152 -5.85 10.25 -45.50
N ILE A 153 -6.36 11.18 -44.71
CA ILE A 153 -5.63 12.35 -44.23
C ILE A 153 -4.48 11.92 -43.29
N VAL A 154 -4.74 11.09 -42.31
CA VAL A 154 -3.72 10.62 -41.33
C VAL A 154 -2.60 9.88 -42.07
N ARG A 155 -2.94 8.91 -42.89
CA ARG A 155 -1.98 8.15 -43.71
C ARG A 155 -1.22 9.02 -44.71
N GLY A 156 -1.90 9.98 -45.33
CA GLY A 156 -1.27 10.94 -46.25
C GLY A 156 -0.23 11.81 -45.53
N ARG A 157 -0.58 12.35 -44.38
CA ARG A 157 0.34 13.13 -43.54
C ARG A 157 1.55 12.29 -43.09
N ALA A 158 1.30 11.06 -42.59
CA ALA A 158 2.39 10.17 -42.18
C ALA A 158 3.33 9.81 -43.31
N LYS A 159 2.83 9.54 -44.52
CA LYS A 159 3.67 9.29 -45.71
C LYS A 159 4.51 10.50 -46.09
N TRP A 160 3.96 11.71 -46.02
CA TRP A 160 4.70 12.94 -46.29
C TRP A 160 5.81 13.18 -45.24
N GLN A 161 5.44 13.06 -43.95
CA GLN A 161 6.41 13.17 -42.85
C GLN A 161 7.52 12.12 -42.95
N PHE A 162 7.21 10.90 -43.40
CA PHE A 162 8.21 9.85 -43.58
C PHE A 162 9.17 10.18 -44.72
N LYS A 163 8.69 10.77 -45.83
CA LYS A 163 9.59 11.25 -46.90
C LYS A 163 10.56 12.34 -46.41
N VAL A 164 10.05 13.29 -45.64
CA VAL A 164 10.88 14.34 -45.00
C VAL A 164 11.88 13.70 -44.03
N PHE A 165 11.44 12.77 -43.22
CA PHE A 165 12.31 12.05 -42.29
C PHE A 165 13.43 11.30 -43.00
N ILE A 166 13.13 10.56 -44.09
CA ILE A 166 14.15 9.87 -44.90
C ILE A 166 15.15 10.89 -45.48
N ALA A 167 14.68 12.03 -45.99
CA ALA A 167 15.57 13.07 -46.52
C ALA A 167 16.51 13.63 -45.44
N VAL A 168 16.00 13.89 -44.23
CA VAL A 168 16.80 14.34 -43.08
C VAL A 168 17.80 13.29 -42.65
N MET A 169 17.41 12.03 -42.55
CA MET A 169 18.29 10.91 -42.16
C MET A 169 19.37 10.69 -43.23
N ALA A 170 18.99 10.69 -44.51
CA ALA A 170 19.95 10.56 -45.61
C ALA A 170 20.97 11.72 -45.60
N PHE A 171 20.51 12.96 -45.44
CA PHE A 171 21.38 14.12 -45.31
C PHE A 171 22.35 13.97 -44.12
N PHE A 172 21.85 13.56 -42.95
CA PHE A 172 22.67 13.32 -41.75
C PHE A 172 23.74 12.25 -42.00
N ILE A 173 23.33 11.07 -42.49
CA ILE A 173 24.25 9.95 -42.76
C ILE A 173 25.29 10.31 -43.82
N LEU A 174 24.87 10.97 -44.89
CA LEU A 174 25.78 11.43 -45.97
C LEU A 174 26.75 12.49 -45.43
N THR A 175 26.29 13.45 -44.64
CA THR A 175 27.17 14.47 -44.02
C THR A 175 28.23 13.82 -43.16
N VAL A 176 27.84 12.86 -42.28
CA VAL A 176 28.79 12.11 -41.46
C VAL A 176 29.77 11.31 -42.32
N GLY A 177 29.29 10.68 -43.38
CA GLY A 177 30.13 9.97 -44.36
C GLY A 177 31.12 10.88 -45.08
N LEU A 178 30.65 12.05 -45.56
CA LEU A 178 31.47 13.04 -46.22
C LEU A 178 32.56 13.63 -45.33
N VAL A 179 32.21 14.06 -44.10
CA VAL A 179 33.18 14.59 -43.14
C VAL A 179 34.31 13.59 -42.89
N ARG A 180 34.03 12.31 -42.91
CA ARG A 180 35.03 11.26 -42.73
C ARG A 180 35.87 10.97 -43.96
N SER A 181 35.31 11.13 -45.15
CA SER A 181 36.05 10.88 -46.38
C SER A 181 36.94 12.08 -46.81
N THR A 182 36.58 13.31 -46.38
CA THR A 182 37.44 14.50 -46.62
C THR A 182 38.82 14.38 -45.99
N GLU A 183 38.93 13.61 -44.92
CA GLU A 183 40.18 13.37 -44.20
C GLU A 183 41.13 12.43 -44.94
N SER A 184 40.61 11.43 -45.63
CA SER A 184 41.43 10.60 -46.51
C SER A 184 42.05 11.41 -47.66
N LEU A 185 41.41 12.51 -48.04
CA LEU A 185 41.87 13.37 -49.10
C LEU A 185 42.89 14.41 -48.66
N ASP A 186 42.83 14.92 -47.46
CA ASP A 186 43.85 15.83 -46.92
C ASP A 186 45.23 15.16 -46.92
N LYS A 187 45.23 13.82 -46.75
CA LYS A 187 46.45 13.00 -46.91
C LYS A 187 46.95 12.86 -48.37
N ILE A 188 46.12 13.10 -49.39
CA ILE A 188 46.44 12.91 -50.81
C ILE A 188 46.72 14.25 -51.48
N GLY A 189 46.47 15.40 -50.81
CA GLY A 189 46.82 16.72 -51.32
C GLY A 189 45.97 17.16 -52.50
N HIS A 190 44.73 16.64 -52.66
CA HIS A 190 43.92 16.94 -53.87
C HIS A 190 42.81 17.97 -53.58
N SER A 191 42.68 18.85 -54.58
CA SER A 191 41.67 19.92 -54.72
C SER A 191 40.23 19.35 -54.71
N LEU A 192 39.27 20.15 -54.27
CA LEU A 192 37.80 19.89 -54.17
C LEU A 192 37.12 19.42 -55.49
N SER A 193 37.82 19.21 -56.58
CA SER A 193 37.25 18.75 -57.85
C SER A 193 36.97 17.25 -57.94
N HIS A 194 37.35 16.44 -56.94
CA HIS A 194 37.23 14.97 -56.94
C HIS A 194 36.18 14.42 -55.95
N TYR A 195 35.08 15.14 -55.75
CA TYR A 195 34.02 14.73 -54.87
C TYR A 195 33.41 13.33 -55.14
N HIS A 196 33.46 12.87 -56.41
CA HIS A 196 32.96 11.54 -56.76
C HIS A 196 33.87 10.41 -56.33
N GLU A 197 35.16 10.67 -56.08
CA GLU A 197 36.10 9.69 -55.52
C GLU A 197 35.98 9.52 -53.98
N LEU A 198 35.45 10.53 -53.31
CA LEU A 198 35.27 10.59 -51.88
C LEU A 198 34.29 9.54 -51.32
N ILE A 199 33.27 9.20 -52.09
CA ILE A 199 32.20 8.30 -51.67
C ILE A 199 32.57 6.82 -51.88
N VAL A 200 33.70 6.55 -52.55
CA VAL A 200 34.06 5.22 -53.05
C VAL A 200 35.14 4.51 -52.23
N THR A 201 35.64 5.12 -51.13
CA THR A 201 36.53 4.37 -50.23
C THR A 201 35.77 3.24 -49.53
N PRO A 202 36.29 2.01 -49.50
CA PRO A 202 35.60 0.88 -48.87
C PRO A 202 35.17 1.15 -47.42
N GLU A 203 35.98 1.91 -46.70
CA GLU A 203 35.75 2.31 -45.33
C GLU A 203 34.55 3.25 -45.20
N ALA A 204 34.45 4.28 -46.07
CA ALA A 204 33.33 5.22 -46.05
C ALA A 204 32.03 4.52 -46.45
N VAL A 205 32.06 3.63 -47.45
CA VAL A 205 30.90 2.82 -47.85
C VAL A 205 30.44 1.92 -46.69
N PHE A 206 31.38 1.25 -46.03
CA PHE A 206 31.05 0.38 -44.88
C PHE A 206 30.39 1.16 -43.73
N LEU A 207 30.90 2.34 -43.39
CA LEU A 207 30.34 3.20 -42.34
C LEU A 207 28.95 3.71 -42.69
N VAL A 208 28.73 4.15 -43.93
CA VAL A 208 27.39 4.57 -44.39
C VAL A 208 26.40 3.41 -44.31
N LEU A 209 26.78 2.22 -44.76
CA LEU A 209 25.95 1.03 -44.68
C LEU A 209 25.64 0.64 -43.23
N LEU A 210 26.63 0.68 -42.34
CA LEU A 210 26.45 0.40 -40.93
C LEU A 210 25.46 1.38 -40.29
N ASN A 211 25.62 2.68 -40.54
CA ASN A 211 24.71 3.72 -40.04
C ASN A 211 23.29 3.54 -40.57
N ILE A 212 23.13 3.15 -41.84
CA ILE A 212 21.82 2.84 -42.44
C ILE A 212 21.18 1.63 -41.71
N CYS A 213 21.92 0.55 -41.52
CA CYS A 213 21.44 -0.65 -40.83
C CYS A 213 20.98 -0.31 -39.42
N ILE A 214 21.78 0.47 -38.68
CA ILE A 214 21.44 0.89 -37.31
C ILE A 214 20.21 1.81 -37.31
N ALA A 215 20.12 2.75 -38.24
CA ALA A 215 18.98 3.64 -38.40
C ALA A 215 17.68 2.87 -38.70
N VAL A 216 17.73 1.91 -39.64
CA VAL A 216 16.57 1.05 -39.98
C VAL A 216 16.15 0.20 -38.80
N PHE A 217 17.10 -0.42 -38.11
CA PHE A 217 16.82 -1.21 -36.91
C PHE A 217 16.20 -0.34 -35.79
N SER A 218 16.81 0.82 -35.51
CA SER A 218 16.35 1.78 -34.50
C SER A 218 14.95 2.32 -34.83
N PHE A 219 14.70 2.64 -36.11
CA PHE A 219 13.36 3.03 -36.57
C PHE A 219 12.34 1.94 -36.38
N HIS A 220 12.69 0.68 -36.70
CA HIS A 220 11.79 -0.46 -36.48
C HIS A 220 11.49 -0.66 -34.99
N LYS A 221 12.51 -0.56 -34.14
CA LYS A 221 12.33 -0.63 -32.66
C LYS A 221 11.55 0.56 -32.12
N GLY A 222 11.76 1.77 -32.66
CA GLY A 222 10.93 2.92 -32.33
C GLY A 222 9.45 2.69 -32.62
N LYS A 223 9.16 2.06 -33.77
CA LYS A 223 7.80 1.75 -34.21
C LYS A 223 7.12 0.65 -33.37
N THR A 224 7.86 -0.38 -32.93
CA THR A 224 7.28 -1.61 -32.34
C THR A 224 7.63 -1.83 -30.87
N GLY A 225 8.68 -1.17 -30.38
CA GLY A 225 9.26 -1.48 -29.06
C GLY A 225 8.70 -0.68 -27.90
N PHE A 226 8.10 0.50 -28.16
CA PHE A 226 7.61 1.40 -27.11
C PHE A 226 6.10 1.54 -27.09
N SER A 227 5.42 1.17 -28.15
CA SER A 227 3.97 1.23 -28.24
C SER A 227 3.48 0.25 -29.30
N HIS A 228 2.16 0.04 -29.34
CA HIS A 228 1.57 -0.75 -30.41
C HIS A 228 1.95 -0.16 -31.77
N PRO A 229 2.33 -0.99 -32.76
CA PRO A 229 2.78 -0.52 -34.09
C PRO A 229 1.69 0.18 -34.92
N TYR A 230 0.47 0.20 -34.44
CA TYR A 230 -0.64 0.93 -35.01
C TYR A 230 -0.92 2.21 -34.21
N GLY A 231 -0.89 3.39 -34.88
CA GLY A 231 -1.15 4.67 -34.22
C GLY A 231 -2.51 4.69 -33.52
N ASP A 232 -2.64 5.49 -32.48
CA ASP A 232 -3.81 5.67 -31.63
C ASP A 232 -4.26 4.43 -30.82
N TYR A 233 -4.02 3.20 -31.29
CA TYR A 233 -4.39 2.00 -30.56
C TYR A 233 -3.71 1.93 -29.17
N SER A 234 -2.47 2.38 -29.09
CA SER A 234 -1.76 2.49 -27.81
C SER A 234 -2.43 3.42 -26.82
N THR A 235 -3.12 4.47 -27.28
CA THR A 235 -3.87 5.40 -26.43
C THR A 235 -5.07 4.71 -25.80
N TYR A 236 -5.81 3.92 -26.60
CA TYR A 236 -6.92 3.14 -26.08
C TYR A 236 -6.45 2.06 -25.08
N GLN A 237 -5.35 1.36 -25.39
CA GLN A 237 -4.77 0.39 -24.47
C GLN A 237 -4.32 1.03 -23.15
N GLN A 238 -3.67 2.20 -23.22
CA GLN A 238 -3.26 2.94 -22.04
C GLN A 238 -4.47 3.37 -21.20
N SER A 239 -5.57 3.81 -21.82
CA SER A 239 -6.77 4.18 -21.09
C SER A 239 -7.43 2.98 -20.39
N VAL A 240 -7.39 1.80 -21.02
CA VAL A 240 -7.86 0.54 -20.39
C VAL A 240 -6.97 0.16 -19.21
N THR A 241 -5.65 0.19 -19.39
CA THR A 241 -4.70 -0.13 -18.30
C THR A 241 -4.87 0.85 -17.14
N ALA A 242 -4.93 2.16 -17.44
CA ALA A 242 -5.12 3.16 -16.40
C ALA A 242 -6.45 3.00 -15.64
N ALA A 243 -7.55 2.68 -16.33
CA ALA A 243 -8.85 2.44 -15.69
C ALA A 243 -8.86 1.15 -14.87
N HIS A 244 -8.14 0.12 -15.32
CA HIS A 244 -7.96 -1.13 -14.59
C HIS A 244 -7.13 -0.93 -13.32
N ASP A 245 -6.02 -0.24 -13.42
CA ASP A 245 -5.12 0.05 -12.29
C ASP A 245 -5.84 0.93 -11.25
N ASP A 246 -6.59 1.93 -11.70
CA ASP A 246 -7.40 2.82 -10.88
C ASP A 246 -8.49 2.02 -10.12
N LEU A 247 -9.20 1.10 -10.79
CA LEU A 247 -10.18 0.22 -10.14
C LEU A 247 -9.53 -0.66 -9.08
N HIS A 248 -8.35 -1.23 -9.40
CA HIS A 248 -7.64 -2.12 -8.48
C HIS A 248 -7.08 -1.37 -7.27
N GLN A 249 -6.55 -0.16 -7.48
CA GLN A 249 -6.07 0.69 -6.40
C GLN A 249 -7.21 1.06 -5.45
N PHE A 250 -8.35 1.53 -5.96
CA PHE A 250 -9.51 1.84 -5.12
C PHE A 250 -10.02 0.63 -4.33
N TYR A 251 -9.98 -0.57 -4.94
CA TYR A 251 -10.32 -1.79 -4.20
C TYR A 251 -9.37 -2.02 -3.02
N GLN A 252 -8.08 -1.83 -3.21
CA GLN A 252 -7.07 -1.98 -2.15
C GLN A 252 -7.25 -0.93 -1.06
N ASP A 253 -7.50 0.33 -1.42
CA ASP A 253 -7.72 1.42 -0.47
C ASP A 253 -8.93 1.12 0.45
N TYR A 254 -10.03 0.57 -0.09
CA TYR A 254 -11.17 0.17 0.74
C TYR A 254 -10.93 -1.08 1.58
N VAL A 255 -10.10 -2.02 1.13
CA VAL A 255 -9.68 -3.15 1.96
C VAL A 255 -8.90 -2.63 3.17
N GLU A 256 -7.98 -1.71 2.96
CA GLU A 256 -7.19 -1.08 4.03
C GLU A 256 -8.10 -0.28 4.99
N GLU A 257 -9.05 0.50 4.47
CA GLU A 257 -10.01 1.25 5.29
C GLU A 257 -10.88 0.33 6.17
N ILE A 258 -11.28 -0.84 5.66
CA ILE A 258 -12.00 -1.87 6.45
C ILE A 258 -11.08 -2.45 7.53
N GLU A 259 -9.82 -2.72 7.19
CA GLU A 259 -8.84 -3.26 8.13
C GLU A 259 -8.55 -2.29 9.26
N ASP A 260 -8.32 -1.02 8.94
CA ASP A 260 -8.09 0.06 9.90
C ASP A 260 -9.31 0.27 10.81
N ALA A 261 -10.52 0.30 10.23
CA ALA A 261 -11.73 0.41 11.02
C ALA A 261 -11.92 -0.75 12.01
N CYS A 262 -11.47 -1.96 11.65
CA CYS A 262 -11.49 -3.10 12.56
C CYS A 262 -10.38 -3.03 13.61
N ALA A 263 -9.19 -2.56 13.26
CA ALA A 263 -8.06 -2.37 14.17
C ALA A 263 -8.39 -1.32 15.25
N ASP A 264 -8.94 -0.17 14.84
CA ASP A 264 -9.41 0.87 15.76
C ASP A 264 -10.31 0.30 16.87
N VAL A 265 -11.21 -0.61 16.48
CA VAL A 265 -12.14 -1.21 17.41
C VAL A 265 -11.49 -2.27 18.28
N GLU A 266 -10.53 -3.02 17.78
CA GLU A 266 -9.75 -3.95 18.59
C GLU A 266 -8.94 -3.18 19.63
N ASP A 267 -8.33 -2.07 19.25
CA ASP A 267 -7.56 -1.19 20.16
C ASP A 267 -8.45 -0.58 21.24
N ASP A 268 -9.62 -0.06 20.86
CA ASP A 268 -10.61 0.47 21.81
C ASP A 268 -11.12 -0.62 22.75
N ALA A 269 -11.36 -1.85 22.24
CA ALA A 269 -11.75 -3.00 23.06
C ALA A 269 -10.66 -3.36 24.06
N GLN A 270 -9.41 -3.42 23.61
CA GLN A 270 -8.25 -3.70 24.46
C GLN A 270 -8.05 -2.63 25.54
N ALA A 271 -8.21 -1.35 25.18
CA ALA A 271 -8.16 -0.24 26.12
C ALA A 271 -9.25 -0.37 27.19
N SER A 272 -10.48 -0.71 26.77
CA SER A 272 -11.61 -0.93 27.67
C SER A 272 -11.37 -2.11 28.61
N VAL A 273 -10.87 -3.26 28.10
CA VAL A 273 -10.53 -4.44 28.90
C VAL A 273 -9.44 -4.11 29.92
N SER A 274 -8.41 -3.35 29.49
CA SER A 274 -7.32 -2.95 30.39
C SER A 274 -7.79 -2.01 31.50
N ALA A 275 -8.66 -1.06 31.17
CA ALA A 275 -9.29 -0.17 32.16
C ALA A 275 -10.14 -0.96 33.18
N GLN A 276 -10.94 -1.91 32.68
CA GLN A 276 -11.73 -2.80 33.59
C GLN A 276 -10.85 -3.67 34.47
N ALA A 277 -9.78 -4.25 33.93
CA ALA A 277 -8.84 -5.05 34.73
C ALA A 277 -8.24 -4.22 35.87
N LYS A 278 -7.97 -2.95 35.64
CA LYS A 278 -7.50 -2.01 36.65
C LYS A 278 -8.56 -1.74 37.71
N GLU A 279 -9.80 -1.51 37.30
CA GLU A 279 -10.93 -1.30 38.24
C GLU A 279 -11.24 -2.56 39.07
N ILE A 280 -11.20 -3.74 38.44
CA ILE A 280 -11.36 -5.03 39.15
C ILE A 280 -10.25 -5.22 40.18
N LYS A 281 -9.02 -4.91 39.84
CA LYS A 281 -7.88 -4.98 40.77
C LYS A 281 -8.07 -4.03 41.94
N GLU A 282 -8.55 -2.83 41.70
CA GLU A 282 -8.85 -1.85 42.76
C GLU A 282 -9.99 -2.31 43.65
N TYR A 283 -11.09 -2.82 43.07
CA TYR A 283 -12.18 -3.42 43.77
C TYR A 283 -11.73 -4.56 44.69
N ASN A 284 -11.02 -5.56 44.15
CA ASN A 284 -10.54 -6.71 44.90
C ASN A 284 -9.56 -6.30 46.02
N LYS A 285 -8.78 -5.24 45.82
CA LYS A 285 -7.94 -4.65 46.86
C LYS A 285 -8.81 -4.12 48.01
N LYS A 286 -9.89 -3.38 47.71
CA LYS A 286 -10.82 -2.87 48.72
C LYS A 286 -11.56 -4.00 49.46
N VAL A 287 -11.95 -5.04 48.74
CA VAL A 287 -12.54 -6.25 49.35
C VAL A 287 -11.54 -6.88 50.33
N THR A 288 -10.28 -7.01 49.98
CA THR A 288 -9.24 -7.54 50.87
C THR A 288 -9.08 -6.67 52.11
N GLU A 289 -9.07 -5.34 51.95
CA GLU A 289 -8.99 -4.38 53.07
C GLU A 289 -10.23 -4.53 53.98
N CYS A 290 -11.46 -4.74 53.46
CA CYS A 290 -12.66 -4.99 54.23
C CYS A 290 -12.57 -6.28 55.05
N HIS A 291 -12.13 -7.38 54.41
CA HIS A 291 -11.99 -8.67 55.12
C HIS A 291 -10.92 -8.62 56.21
N GLN A 292 -9.80 -7.90 55.97
CA GLN A 292 -8.74 -7.73 56.95
C GLN A 292 -9.26 -6.94 58.16
N LEU A 293 -9.90 -5.79 57.90
CA LEU A 293 -10.44 -4.95 58.99
C LEU A 293 -11.54 -5.62 59.77
N SER A 294 -12.36 -6.47 59.13
CA SER A 294 -13.38 -7.31 59.83
C SER A 294 -12.72 -8.28 60.79
N ARG A 295 -11.63 -8.97 60.38
CA ARG A 295 -10.88 -9.87 61.27
C ARG A 295 -10.26 -9.13 62.47
N GLU A 296 -9.61 -7.98 62.19
CA GLU A 296 -9.03 -7.15 63.25
C GLU A 296 -10.09 -6.68 64.22
N LEU A 297 -11.30 -6.35 63.76
CA LEU A 297 -12.42 -5.97 64.62
C LEU A 297 -12.89 -7.14 65.43
N GLU A 298 -13.06 -8.35 64.91
CA GLU A 298 -13.41 -9.55 65.59
C GLU A 298 -12.38 -9.91 66.68
N GLU A 299 -11.09 -9.85 66.37
CA GLU A 299 -9.99 -10.09 67.31
C GLU A 299 -10.00 -9.08 68.46
N ALA A 300 -10.20 -7.79 68.12
CA ALA A 300 -10.30 -6.76 69.18
C ALA A 300 -11.54 -6.94 70.05
N THR A 301 -12.67 -7.35 69.47
CA THR A 301 -13.89 -7.64 70.26
C THR A 301 -13.69 -8.81 71.20
N ARG A 302 -13.08 -9.92 70.71
CA ARG A 302 -12.77 -11.09 71.57
C ARG A 302 -11.74 -10.73 72.66
N ALA A 303 -10.76 -9.91 72.36
CA ALA A 303 -9.80 -9.45 73.38
C ALA A 303 -10.48 -8.59 74.41
N ALA A 304 -11.37 -7.68 74.05
CA ALA A 304 -12.18 -6.87 74.99
C ALA A 304 -13.13 -7.71 75.88
N GLU A 305 -13.79 -8.73 75.26
CA GLU A 305 -14.62 -9.68 76.01
C GLU A 305 -13.80 -10.45 77.08
N ASN A 306 -12.61 -10.94 76.62
CA ASN A 306 -11.73 -11.68 77.59
C ASN A 306 -11.22 -10.79 78.74
N GLU A 307 -10.82 -9.55 78.45
CA GLU A 307 -10.39 -8.59 79.45
C GLU A 307 -11.52 -8.24 80.39
N PHE A 308 -12.75 -8.06 79.88
CA PHE A 308 -13.92 -7.79 80.64
C PHE A 308 -14.22 -8.94 81.57
N LEU A 309 -14.21 -10.19 81.05
CA LEU A 309 -14.44 -11.41 81.92
C LEU A 309 -13.34 -11.57 82.96
N ALA A 310 -12.09 -11.32 82.62
CA ALA A 310 -10.97 -11.37 83.54
C ALA A 310 -11.10 -10.30 84.67
N ALA A 311 -11.58 -9.10 84.31
CA ALA A 311 -11.87 -8.04 85.29
C ALA A 311 -13.07 -8.41 86.21
N ALA A 312 -14.17 -8.92 85.61
CA ALA A 312 -15.32 -9.39 86.36
C ALA A 312 -14.94 -10.50 87.34
N ASN A 313 -14.20 -11.51 86.87
CA ASN A 313 -13.70 -12.58 87.78
C ASN A 313 -12.83 -12.06 88.91
N ARG A 314 -11.94 -11.07 88.62
CA ARG A 314 -11.14 -10.44 89.69
C ARG A 314 -11.99 -9.72 90.73
N ILE A 315 -13.05 -9.00 90.33
CA ILE A 315 -13.95 -8.29 91.20
C ILE A 315 -14.72 -9.29 92.03
N VAL A 316 -15.29 -10.33 91.45
CA VAL A 316 -16.06 -11.38 92.13
C VAL A 316 -15.16 -12.11 93.10
N HIS A 317 -13.95 -12.52 92.76
CA HIS A 317 -13.00 -13.16 93.65
C HIS A 317 -12.63 -12.24 94.81
N THR A 318 -12.37 -10.97 94.61
CA THR A 318 -12.06 -10.04 95.68
C THR A 318 -13.25 -9.87 96.61
N HIS A 319 -14.48 -9.81 96.13
CA HIS A 319 -15.68 -9.69 96.90
C HIS A 319 -16.00 -10.99 97.71
N SER A 320 -15.80 -12.14 97.09
CA SER A 320 -15.92 -13.45 97.71
C SER A 320 -14.95 -13.60 98.90
N VAL A 321 -13.71 -13.16 98.75
CA VAL A 321 -12.69 -13.15 99.80
C VAL A 321 -13.05 -12.18 100.93
N LEU A 322 -13.62 -11.03 100.66
CA LEU A 322 -14.03 -10.03 101.64
C LEU A 322 -15.26 -10.39 102.39
N GLU A 323 -16.25 -11.05 101.73
CA GLU A 323 -17.52 -11.44 102.38
C GLU A 323 -17.55 -12.88 102.92
N GLY A 324 -16.53 -13.70 102.64
CA GLY A 324 -16.47 -15.11 103.02
C GLY A 324 -17.58 -15.99 102.45
N LYS A 325 -18.12 -15.56 101.26
CA LYS A 325 -19.14 -16.26 100.50
C LYS A 325 -18.63 -16.62 99.13
N ASP A 326 -19.02 -17.78 98.66
CA ASP A 326 -18.68 -18.23 97.31
C ASP A 326 -19.61 -17.52 96.31
N ILE A 327 -19.07 -16.48 95.60
CA ILE A 327 -19.81 -15.70 94.64
C ILE A 327 -19.20 -16.06 93.24
N SER A 328 -20.01 -16.38 92.27
CA SER A 328 -19.64 -16.65 90.92
C SER A 328 -20.02 -15.49 89.96
N VAL A 329 -19.31 -15.34 88.90
CA VAL A 329 -19.69 -14.39 87.80
C VAL A 329 -21.03 -14.84 87.25
N PRO A 330 -22.06 -13.98 87.19
CA PRO A 330 -23.38 -14.35 86.68
C PRO A 330 -23.27 -14.95 85.25
N GLU A 331 -23.94 -16.08 85.02
CA GLU A 331 -24.09 -16.65 83.71
C GLU A 331 -24.78 -15.64 82.77
N GLY A 332 -24.21 -15.43 81.59
CA GLY A 332 -24.77 -14.50 80.62
C GLY A 332 -24.39 -13.01 80.83
N LEU A 333 -23.40 -12.71 81.73
CA LEU A 333 -22.95 -11.32 81.94
C LEU A 333 -22.61 -10.61 80.67
N LEU A 334 -21.97 -11.30 79.69
CA LEU A 334 -21.63 -10.76 78.36
C LEU A 334 -22.86 -10.37 77.55
N ASN A 335 -24.01 -11.04 77.75
CA ASN A 335 -25.26 -10.75 77.04
C ASN A 335 -25.86 -9.38 77.40
N HIS A 336 -25.41 -8.78 78.50
CA HIS A 336 -25.84 -7.45 78.93
C HIS A 336 -24.97 -6.32 78.39
N PHE A 337 -23.87 -6.67 77.73
CA PHE A 337 -22.98 -5.72 77.14
C PHE A 337 -22.99 -5.86 75.59
N SER A 338 -23.33 -4.83 74.89
CA SER A 338 -23.29 -4.79 73.43
C SER A 338 -21.87 -4.46 72.96
N PHE A 339 -21.10 -5.50 72.72
CA PHE A 339 -19.86 -5.32 71.99
C PHE A 339 -20.20 -5.10 70.47
N ASN A 340 -19.66 -4.03 69.91
CA ASN A 340 -19.84 -3.75 68.48
C ASN A 340 -19.03 -4.75 67.69
N ASP A 341 -19.61 -5.90 67.35
CA ASP A 341 -19.01 -6.89 66.47
C ASP A 341 -19.37 -6.65 65.01
N ALA A 342 -18.62 -7.28 64.09
CA ALA A 342 -18.84 -7.20 62.65
C ALA A 342 -19.85 -8.26 62.15
N SER A 343 -20.48 -9.04 63.04
CA SER A 343 -21.29 -10.21 62.67
C SER A 343 -22.57 -9.91 61.88
N GLY A 344 -22.98 -8.63 61.80
CA GLY A 344 -24.14 -8.20 61.03
C GLY A 344 -23.77 -7.48 59.71
N ILE A 345 -22.48 -7.38 59.34
CA ILE A 345 -22.05 -6.68 58.14
C ILE A 345 -21.81 -7.69 57.01
N GLU A 346 -22.59 -7.59 55.94
CA GLU A 346 -22.32 -8.35 54.72
C GLU A 346 -21.04 -7.80 54.06
N LEU A 347 -19.99 -8.63 54.03
CA LEU A 347 -18.72 -8.29 53.36
C LEU A 347 -18.87 -8.49 51.84
N PRO A 348 -18.31 -7.59 51.06
CA PRO A 348 -18.34 -7.73 49.60
C PRO A 348 -17.53 -8.97 49.17
N GLU A 349 -18.05 -9.69 48.16
CA GLU A 349 -17.37 -10.84 47.55
C GLU A 349 -16.36 -10.41 46.51
N PHE A 350 -15.30 -11.20 46.33
CA PHE A 350 -14.31 -10.97 45.28
C PHE A 350 -14.95 -11.07 43.89
N TYR A 351 -14.58 -10.12 43.03
CA TYR A 351 -15.01 -10.14 41.64
C TYR A 351 -14.01 -10.95 40.81
N HIS A 352 -14.49 -12.04 40.22
CA HIS A 352 -13.74 -12.84 39.29
C HIS A 352 -14.13 -12.41 37.88
N ALA A 353 -13.21 -11.73 37.16
CA ALA A 353 -13.41 -11.49 35.74
C ALA A 353 -13.51 -12.84 35.03
N SER A 354 -14.64 -13.12 34.38
CA SER A 354 -14.70 -14.21 33.45
C SER A 354 -13.68 -13.85 32.35
N SER A 355 -12.67 -14.71 32.13
CA SER A 355 -11.71 -14.56 31.01
C SER A 355 -12.50 -14.59 29.70
N ARG A 356 -12.97 -13.44 29.23
CA ARG A 356 -13.48 -13.34 27.88
C ARG A 356 -12.28 -13.38 26.96
N SER A 357 -12.29 -14.35 26.09
CA SER A 357 -11.34 -14.57 25.01
C SER A 357 -11.00 -13.22 24.31
N GLU A 358 -9.71 -12.95 24.16
CA GLU A 358 -9.15 -11.81 23.44
C GLU A 358 -9.63 -11.74 21.97
N ASN A 359 -10.18 -12.82 21.44
CA ASN A 359 -10.75 -12.87 20.08
C ASN A 359 -12.25 -12.56 20.12
N ASN A 360 -12.64 -11.46 19.54
CA ASN A 360 -14.05 -11.13 19.30
C ASN A 360 -14.54 -11.84 18.01
N PRO A 361 -15.18 -13.02 18.11
CA PRO A 361 -15.60 -13.77 16.91
C PRO A 361 -16.66 -13.02 16.08
N ALA A 362 -17.36 -12.07 16.68
CA ALA A 362 -18.33 -11.24 15.99
C ALA A 362 -17.65 -10.20 15.08
N LEU A 363 -16.54 -9.61 15.53
CA LEU A 363 -15.75 -8.67 14.73
C LEU A 363 -15.09 -9.39 13.54
N ALA A 364 -14.46 -10.55 13.79
CA ALA A 364 -13.85 -11.34 12.73
C ALA A 364 -14.88 -11.75 11.67
N LYS A 365 -16.10 -12.13 12.10
CA LYS A 365 -17.19 -12.45 11.18
C LYS A 365 -17.68 -11.23 10.41
N ALA A 366 -17.79 -10.07 11.05
CA ALA A 366 -18.18 -8.82 10.39
C ALA A 366 -17.15 -8.38 9.36
N LYS A 367 -15.84 -8.42 9.71
CA LYS A 367 -14.72 -8.16 8.78
C LYS A 367 -14.78 -9.09 7.56
N ALA A 368 -14.90 -10.40 7.79
CA ALA A 368 -14.98 -11.37 6.70
C ALA A 368 -16.19 -11.16 5.78
N ALA A 369 -17.35 -10.80 6.35
CA ALA A 369 -18.55 -10.49 5.58
C ALA A 369 -18.37 -9.22 4.75
N ALA A 370 -17.73 -8.17 5.31
CA ALA A 370 -17.43 -6.92 4.64
C ALA A 370 -16.50 -7.13 3.43
N LEU A 371 -15.37 -7.82 3.65
CA LEU A 371 -14.40 -8.14 2.60
C LEU A 371 -15.00 -9.02 1.50
N LYS A 372 -15.87 -9.97 1.87
CA LYS A 372 -16.60 -10.81 0.90
C LYS A 372 -17.52 -9.96 0.02
N ARG A 373 -18.33 -9.07 0.61
CA ARG A 373 -19.18 -8.16 -0.17
C ARG A 373 -18.38 -7.31 -1.15
N LEU A 374 -17.27 -6.74 -0.71
CA LEU A 374 -16.37 -5.94 -1.55
C LEU A 374 -15.80 -6.77 -2.71
N SER A 375 -15.32 -7.99 -2.43
CA SER A 375 -14.85 -8.93 -3.45
C SER A 375 -15.94 -9.33 -4.46
N ASP A 376 -17.18 -9.51 -4.00
CA ASP A 376 -18.30 -9.87 -4.87
C ASP A 376 -18.69 -8.70 -5.79
N VAL A 377 -18.52 -7.45 -5.35
CA VAL A 377 -18.70 -6.26 -6.22
C VAL A 377 -17.61 -6.24 -7.29
N LEU A 378 -16.34 -6.42 -6.92
CA LEU A 378 -15.25 -6.45 -7.90
C LEU A 378 -15.45 -7.55 -8.95
N LYS A 379 -15.85 -8.77 -8.54
CA LYS A 379 -16.10 -9.91 -9.45
C LYS A 379 -17.27 -9.70 -10.40
N ARG A 380 -18.25 -8.89 -10.04
CA ARG A 380 -19.39 -8.58 -10.95
C ARG A 380 -18.96 -7.67 -12.10
N HIS A 381 -17.87 -6.94 -11.93
CA HIS A 381 -17.44 -5.90 -12.86
C HIS A 381 -16.07 -6.16 -13.51
N ALA A 382 -15.30 -7.17 -13.01
CA ALA A 382 -14.08 -7.66 -13.63
C ALA A 382 -14.39 -8.67 -14.75
#